data_0f6ca15a815bfb5986cd0903605944c2
#
_entry.id   0f6ca15a815bfb5986cd0903605944c2
#
_cell.length_a   1.000
_cell.length_b   1.000
_cell.length_c   1.000
_cell.angle_alpha   90.00
_cell.angle_beta   90.00
_cell.angle_gamma   90.00
#
_symmetry.space_group_name_H-M   'P 1'
#
loop_
_entity.id
_entity.type
_entity.pdbx_description
1 polymer ?
#
loop_
_entity_poly.entity_id
_entity_poly.type
_entity_poly.pdbx_seq_one_letter_code
_entity_poly.pdbx_strand_id
1 'polypeptide(L)'
;MNLTPLAQPATGPALRTGGLVLAAGAGSRMGHRPKCLLQLDGVSLLERQLQALTLAGVSPIGVVLGHHAERILQDGAVARWAAQPVRNPQPDEGHVSSLRIGLRALPPGLDAVVVALADQPLINAPAVQALLEAFAQRPAGTQMLQPSVKGLPGNPVVFSGAVMAQMLASDEQMGARQWQRAHPEAVYHWETPHGHYRLDVDNEADRQAVEQLTGQSLRWPNDLNL
;
A
#
# COMPACT_ATOMS: atom_id res chain seq x y z
N MET A 1 30.56 21.47 30.61
CA MET A 1 30.02 20.68 29.51
C MET A 1 28.54 20.94 29.46
N ASN A 2 28.08 21.78 28.52
CA ASN A 2 26.66 22.06 28.31
C ASN A 2 26.06 20.95 27.46
N LEU A 3 25.21 20.12 28.05
CA LEU A 3 24.37 19.18 27.33
C LEU A 3 23.27 19.98 26.64
N THR A 4 23.34 20.11 25.32
CA THR A 4 22.24 20.64 24.51
C THR A 4 21.06 19.68 24.62
N PRO A 5 19.85 20.14 25.00
CA PRO A 5 18.67 19.28 25.07
C PRO A 5 18.38 18.73 23.66
N LEU A 6 18.19 17.42 23.56
CA LEU A 6 17.66 16.79 22.35
C LEU A 6 16.32 17.45 22.02
N ALA A 7 16.20 17.99 20.81
CA ALA A 7 14.95 18.56 20.31
C ALA A 7 13.84 17.50 20.41
N GLN A 8 12.80 17.81 21.17
CA GLN A 8 11.60 17.00 21.22
C GLN A 8 10.96 17.01 19.82
N PRO A 9 10.49 15.87 19.31
CA PRO A 9 9.76 15.86 18.06
C PRO A 9 8.54 16.77 18.19
N ALA A 10 8.32 17.61 17.20
CA ALA A 10 7.16 18.52 17.16
C ALA A 10 5.88 17.68 17.19
N THR A 11 5.18 17.73 18.34
CA THR A 11 3.87 17.08 18.52
C THR A 11 2.78 17.94 17.89
N GLY A 12 2.73 17.93 16.54
CA GLY A 12 1.51 18.29 15.82
C GLY A 12 0.43 17.22 16.06
N PRO A 13 -0.87 17.55 15.91
CA PRO A 13 -1.91 16.53 15.99
C PRO A 13 -1.63 15.42 14.99
N ALA A 14 -1.74 14.15 15.46
CA ALA A 14 -1.53 13.00 14.61
C ALA A 14 -2.50 13.05 13.41
N LEU A 15 -1.97 12.87 12.19
CA LEU A 15 -2.77 12.86 10.97
C LEU A 15 -3.81 11.72 11.03
N ARG A 16 -5.06 12.03 10.74
CA ARG A 16 -6.09 11.00 10.51
C ARG A 16 -5.81 10.32 9.16
N THR A 17 -5.20 9.16 9.22
CA THR A 17 -4.71 8.45 8.04
C THR A 17 -5.54 7.23 7.76
N GLY A 18 -6.18 7.17 6.59
CA GLY A 18 -6.82 5.96 6.07
C GLY A 18 -5.86 5.15 5.20
N GLY A 19 -6.17 3.87 5.01
CA GLY A 19 -5.38 2.96 4.18
C GLY A 19 -6.22 2.25 3.13
N LEU A 20 -5.60 1.99 1.98
CA LEU A 20 -6.12 1.08 0.96
C LEU A 20 -5.07 0.02 0.64
N VAL A 21 -5.49 -1.24 0.61
CA VAL A 21 -4.69 -2.34 0.07
C VAL A 21 -5.33 -2.80 -1.23
N LEU A 22 -4.60 -2.67 -2.34
CA LEU A 22 -5.08 -3.10 -3.65
C LEU A 22 -4.77 -4.59 -3.87
N ALA A 23 -5.81 -5.43 -3.91
CA ALA A 23 -5.76 -6.89 -4.04
C ALA A 23 -6.69 -7.42 -5.16
N ALA A 24 -6.99 -6.60 -6.17
CA ALA A 24 -7.97 -6.91 -7.21
C ALA A 24 -7.41 -7.65 -8.44
N GLY A 25 -6.09 -7.88 -8.50
CA GLY A 25 -5.41 -8.43 -9.68
C GLY A 25 -5.76 -9.89 -9.99
N ALA A 26 -5.76 -10.26 -11.29
CA ALA A 26 -6.05 -11.61 -11.77
C ALA A 26 -4.91 -12.63 -11.54
N GLY A 27 -3.69 -12.19 -11.23
CA GLY A 27 -2.53 -13.09 -11.04
C GLY A 27 -2.14 -13.87 -12.30
N SER A 28 -2.34 -13.31 -13.50
CA SER A 28 -2.17 -14.00 -14.79
C SER A 28 -0.77 -14.63 -14.97
N ARG A 29 0.30 -13.94 -14.53
CA ARG A 29 1.68 -14.44 -14.58
C ARG A 29 2.01 -15.49 -13.52
N MET A 30 1.10 -15.73 -12.59
CA MET A 30 1.23 -16.68 -11.47
C MET A 30 0.15 -17.77 -11.53
N GLY A 31 -0.26 -18.16 -12.75
CA GLY A 31 -1.25 -19.22 -12.97
C GLY A 31 -2.67 -18.82 -12.58
N HIS A 32 -3.03 -17.56 -12.76
CA HIS A 32 -4.36 -17.01 -12.36
C HIS A 32 -4.71 -17.28 -10.89
N ARG A 33 -3.72 -17.18 -10.00
CA ARG A 33 -3.89 -17.35 -8.56
C ARG A 33 -3.78 -16.01 -7.83
N PRO A 34 -4.46 -15.83 -6.68
CA PRO A 34 -4.40 -14.60 -5.89
C PRO A 34 -3.02 -14.42 -5.24
N LYS A 35 -2.11 -13.69 -5.89
CA LYS A 35 -0.72 -13.47 -5.44
C LYS A 35 -0.63 -13.01 -3.98
N CYS A 36 -1.59 -12.22 -3.53
CA CYS A 36 -1.66 -11.72 -2.17
C CYS A 36 -1.83 -12.81 -1.10
N LEU A 37 -2.21 -14.03 -1.50
CA LEU A 37 -2.27 -15.20 -0.59
C LEU A 37 -0.98 -16.02 -0.55
N LEU A 38 0.05 -15.69 -1.33
CA LEU A 38 1.38 -16.25 -1.10
C LEU A 38 1.79 -16.01 0.37
N GLN A 39 2.39 -16.99 0.99
CA GLN A 39 2.77 -16.97 2.40
C GLN A 39 4.29 -16.92 2.55
N LEU A 40 4.78 -15.89 3.22
CA LEU A 40 6.14 -15.78 3.70
C LEU A 40 6.14 -16.11 5.20
N ASP A 41 6.84 -17.18 5.60
CA ASP A 41 6.82 -17.68 6.99
C ASP A 41 5.40 -17.95 7.51
N GLY A 42 4.55 -18.56 6.68
CA GLY A 42 3.17 -18.94 7.03
C GLY A 42 2.15 -17.79 7.09
N VAL A 43 2.56 -16.55 6.85
CA VAL A 43 1.68 -15.37 6.86
C VAL A 43 1.47 -14.86 5.44
N SER A 44 0.22 -14.69 5.00
CA SER A 44 -0.08 -14.23 3.65
C SER A 44 0.41 -12.81 3.41
N LEU A 45 0.78 -12.48 2.16
CA LEU A 45 1.26 -11.13 1.82
C LEU A 45 0.20 -10.08 2.14
N LEU A 46 -1.08 -10.39 1.91
CA LEU A 46 -2.19 -9.51 2.30
C LEU A 46 -2.22 -9.28 3.82
N GLU A 47 -2.10 -10.34 4.60
CA GLU A 47 -2.11 -10.22 6.07
C GLU A 47 -0.94 -9.37 6.56
N ARG A 48 0.25 -9.53 5.99
CA ARG A 48 1.42 -8.71 6.29
C ARG A 48 1.17 -7.22 6.01
N GLN A 49 0.51 -6.89 4.90
CA GLN A 49 0.14 -5.50 4.60
C GLN A 49 -0.85 -4.94 5.62
N LEU A 50 -1.90 -5.70 5.96
CA LEU A 50 -2.89 -5.28 6.95
C LEU A 50 -2.25 -5.08 8.33
N GLN A 51 -1.40 -6.01 8.75
CA GLN A 51 -0.63 -5.90 9.98
C GLN A 51 0.26 -4.65 9.98
N ALA A 52 1.02 -4.41 8.89
CA ALA A 52 1.92 -3.28 8.79
C ALA A 52 1.18 -1.94 8.91
N LEU A 53 0.06 -1.78 8.19
CA LEU A 53 -0.76 -0.58 8.22
C LEU A 53 -1.40 -0.37 9.61
N THR A 54 -2.01 -1.41 10.18
CA THR A 54 -2.68 -1.30 11.49
C THR A 54 -1.70 -0.95 12.59
N LEU A 55 -0.53 -1.63 12.66
CA LEU A 55 0.48 -1.35 13.67
C LEU A 55 1.18 0.00 13.48
N ALA A 56 1.14 0.57 12.28
CA ALA A 56 1.56 1.94 12.01
C ALA A 56 0.51 3.01 12.35
N GLY A 57 -0.66 2.61 12.86
CA GLY A 57 -1.74 3.54 13.27
C GLY A 57 -2.65 3.99 12.12
N VAL A 58 -2.60 3.33 10.96
CA VAL A 58 -3.49 3.61 9.83
C VAL A 58 -4.87 3.01 10.08
N SER A 59 -5.91 3.84 10.04
CA SER A 59 -7.31 3.43 10.23
C SER A 59 -8.27 4.50 9.69
N PRO A 60 -9.38 4.12 9.02
CA PRO A 60 -9.74 2.75 8.63
C PRO A 60 -8.93 2.21 7.47
N ILE A 61 -8.96 0.89 7.25
CA ILE A 61 -8.29 0.22 6.14
C ILE A 61 -9.33 -0.45 5.24
N GLY A 62 -9.32 -0.12 3.94
CA GLY A 62 -10.08 -0.81 2.90
C GLY A 62 -9.20 -1.80 2.13
N VAL A 63 -9.75 -2.98 1.81
CA VAL A 63 -9.10 -3.96 0.92
C VAL A 63 -9.90 -4.06 -0.36
N VAL A 64 -9.31 -3.62 -1.46
CA VAL A 64 -9.98 -3.66 -2.77
C VAL A 64 -9.78 -5.02 -3.41
N LEU A 65 -10.88 -5.74 -3.59
CA LEU A 65 -10.95 -7.10 -4.09
C LEU A 65 -11.54 -7.13 -5.52
N GLY A 66 -11.04 -8.03 -6.34
CA GLY A 66 -11.52 -8.22 -7.72
C GLY A 66 -11.71 -9.69 -8.07
N HIS A 67 -10.90 -10.22 -9.00
CA HIS A 67 -11.04 -11.57 -9.56
C HIS A 67 -11.15 -12.69 -8.54
N HIS A 68 -10.44 -12.61 -7.42
CA HIS A 68 -10.35 -13.68 -6.42
C HIS A 68 -11.00 -13.31 -5.08
N ALA A 69 -12.01 -12.44 -5.11
CA ALA A 69 -12.58 -11.85 -3.91
C ALA A 69 -13.03 -12.89 -2.88
N GLU A 70 -13.78 -13.91 -3.28
CA GLU A 70 -14.27 -14.97 -2.39
C GLU A 70 -13.13 -15.73 -1.74
N ARG A 71 -12.14 -16.13 -2.54
CA ARG A 71 -10.99 -16.90 -2.05
C ARG A 71 -10.13 -16.08 -1.08
N ILE A 72 -9.95 -14.77 -1.36
CA ILE A 72 -9.21 -13.88 -0.46
C ILE A 72 -9.97 -13.69 0.86
N LEU A 73 -11.30 -13.56 0.83
CA LEU A 73 -12.11 -13.43 2.04
C LEU A 73 -12.12 -14.71 2.88
N GLN A 74 -12.06 -15.89 2.26
CA GLN A 74 -11.96 -17.18 2.95
C GLN A 74 -10.66 -17.35 3.72
N ASP A 75 -9.56 -16.66 3.34
CA ASP A 75 -8.30 -16.64 4.10
C ASP A 75 -8.47 -16.07 5.52
N GLY A 76 -9.46 -15.21 5.70
CA GLY A 76 -9.82 -14.65 7.01
C GLY A 76 -8.96 -13.45 7.45
N ALA A 77 -7.90 -13.10 6.74
CA ALA A 77 -7.02 -11.97 7.11
C ALA A 77 -7.79 -10.63 7.15
N VAL A 78 -8.69 -10.39 6.18
CA VAL A 78 -9.50 -9.16 6.13
C VAL A 78 -10.34 -8.99 7.40
N ALA A 79 -11.01 -10.06 7.85
CA ALA A 79 -11.82 -10.03 9.08
C ALA A 79 -10.95 -9.95 10.34
N ARG A 80 -9.85 -10.70 10.40
CA ARG A 80 -8.92 -10.74 11.54
C ARG A 80 -8.35 -9.36 11.86
N TRP A 81 -8.06 -8.57 10.83
CA TRP A 81 -7.51 -7.22 10.97
C TRP A 81 -8.59 -6.12 10.89
N ALA A 82 -9.87 -6.47 11.00
CA ALA A 82 -11.01 -5.54 10.94
C ALA A 82 -10.96 -4.58 9.74
N ALA A 83 -10.39 -5.03 8.62
CA ALA A 83 -10.35 -4.26 7.39
C ALA A 83 -11.69 -4.37 6.63
N GLN A 84 -12.05 -3.31 5.91
CA GLN A 84 -13.28 -3.27 5.14
C GLN A 84 -13.07 -3.88 3.75
N PRO A 85 -13.76 -4.98 3.38
CA PRO A 85 -13.71 -5.49 2.02
C PRO A 85 -14.49 -4.55 1.07
N VAL A 86 -13.84 -4.18 -0.03
CA VAL A 86 -14.40 -3.31 -1.07
C VAL A 86 -14.33 -4.06 -2.39
N ARG A 87 -15.48 -4.41 -2.97
CA ARG A 87 -15.50 -5.13 -4.26
C ARG A 87 -15.38 -4.17 -5.44
N ASN A 88 -14.45 -4.46 -6.33
CA ASN A 88 -14.41 -3.89 -7.66
C ASN A 88 -15.15 -4.85 -8.62
N PRO A 89 -16.31 -4.47 -9.16
CA PRO A 89 -17.07 -5.31 -10.08
C PRO A 89 -16.45 -5.39 -11.48
N GLN A 90 -15.52 -4.51 -11.80
CA GLN A 90 -14.85 -4.38 -13.10
C GLN A 90 -13.32 -4.35 -12.93
N PRO A 91 -12.70 -5.43 -12.39
CA PRO A 91 -11.27 -5.44 -12.10
C PRO A 91 -10.40 -5.37 -13.35
N ASP A 92 -10.92 -5.74 -14.51
CA ASP A 92 -10.24 -5.68 -15.82
C ASP A 92 -10.04 -4.24 -16.32
N GLU A 93 -10.77 -3.25 -15.78
CA GLU A 93 -10.50 -1.83 -16.03
C GLU A 93 -9.19 -1.35 -15.36
N GLY A 94 -8.55 -2.21 -14.58
CA GLY A 94 -7.21 -2.03 -14.07
C GLY A 94 -7.10 -1.27 -12.75
N HIS A 95 -5.88 -0.80 -12.48
CA HIS A 95 -5.54 -0.20 -11.17
C HIS A 95 -6.32 1.08 -10.86
N VAL A 96 -6.66 1.89 -11.86
CA VAL A 96 -7.38 3.16 -11.65
C VAL A 96 -8.79 2.89 -11.14
N SER A 97 -9.51 1.94 -11.75
CA SER A 97 -10.83 1.51 -11.30
C SER A 97 -10.78 1.03 -9.84
N SER A 98 -9.85 0.13 -9.52
CA SER A 98 -9.67 -0.39 -8.16
C SER A 98 -9.35 0.72 -7.15
N LEU A 99 -8.43 1.64 -7.48
CA LEU A 99 -8.09 2.76 -6.61
C LEU A 99 -9.31 3.63 -6.33
N ARG A 100 -10.06 4.05 -7.36
CA ARG A 100 -11.21 4.95 -7.22
C ARG A 100 -12.33 4.33 -6.39
N ILE A 101 -12.64 3.04 -6.62
CA ILE A 101 -13.65 2.31 -5.82
C ILE A 101 -13.22 2.26 -4.35
N GLY A 102 -11.94 1.97 -4.08
CA GLY A 102 -11.39 1.97 -2.74
C GLY A 102 -11.48 3.35 -2.07
N LEU A 103 -11.09 4.42 -2.77
CA LEU A 103 -11.16 5.78 -2.25
C LEU A 103 -12.59 6.21 -1.90
N ARG A 104 -13.60 5.82 -2.70
CA ARG A 104 -15.02 6.09 -2.41
C ARG A 104 -15.52 5.38 -1.15
N ALA A 105 -14.91 4.26 -0.79
CA ALA A 105 -15.28 3.50 0.41
C ALA A 105 -14.65 4.06 1.70
N LEU A 106 -13.61 4.89 1.61
CA LEU A 106 -13.03 5.55 2.77
C LEU A 106 -13.92 6.71 3.25
N PRO A 107 -13.95 6.99 4.56
CA PRO A 107 -14.71 8.11 5.09
C PRO A 107 -14.12 9.45 4.62
N PRO A 108 -14.94 10.49 4.53
CA PRO A 108 -14.46 11.84 4.25
C PRO A 108 -13.65 12.41 5.44
N GLY A 109 -12.86 13.43 5.14
CA GLY A 109 -12.15 14.19 6.16
C GLY A 109 -10.88 13.50 6.70
N LEU A 110 -10.32 12.54 5.98
CA LEU A 110 -8.98 12.04 6.23
C LEU A 110 -7.94 13.10 5.85
N ASP A 111 -6.89 13.23 6.66
CA ASP A 111 -5.76 14.13 6.39
C ASP A 111 -4.81 13.50 5.36
N ALA A 112 -4.70 12.17 5.38
CA ALA A 112 -3.86 11.39 4.48
C ALA A 112 -4.47 10.03 4.13
N VAL A 113 -4.06 9.47 2.97
CA VAL A 113 -4.38 8.12 2.54
C VAL A 113 -3.10 7.41 2.13
N VAL A 114 -2.86 6.23 2.71
CA VAL A 114 -1.81 5.30 2.29
C VAL A 114 -2.39 4.31 1.30
N VAL A 115 -1.78 4.15 0.13
CA VAL A 115 -2.16 3.14 -0.85
C VAL A 115 -1.04 2.12 -0.97
N ALA A 116 -1.32 0.90 -0.51
CA ALA A 116 -0.40 -0.23 -0.53
C ALA A 116 -0.83 -1.28 -1.57
N LEU A 117 0.15 -2.04 -2.05
CA LEU A 117 -0.06 -3.17 -2.93
C LEU A 117 -0.01 -4.48 -2.12
N ALA A 118 -0.97 -5.38 -2.37
CA ALA A 118 -1.10 -6.61 -1.60
C ALA A 118 -0.01 -7.67 -1.88
N ASP A 119 0.87 -7.41 -2.84
CA ASP A 119 1.93 -8.32 -3.31
C ASP A 119 3.35 -7.89 -2.91
N GLN A 120 3.48 -6.92 -1.99
CA GLN A 120 4.77 -6.49 -1.45
C GLN A 120 5.12 -7.26 -0.16
N PRO A 121 6.09 -8.20 -0.19
CA PRO A 121 6.33 -9.13 0.92
C PRO A 121 7.02 -8.51 2.13
N LEU A 122 7.77 -7.42 1.96
CA LEU A 122 8.69 -6.90 2.98
C LEU A 122 8.28 -5.53 3.56
N ILE A 123 7.12 -5.02 3.19
CA ILE A 123 6.55 -3.85 3.87
C ILE A 123 6.10 -4.27 5.26
N ASN A 124 6.56 -3.56 6.28
CA ASN A 124 6.27 -3.81 7.69
C ASN A 124 5.88 -2.50 8.41
N ALA A 125 5.50 -2.58 9.68
CA ALA A 125 5.06 -1.40 10.43
C ALA A 125 6.11 -0.29 10.51
N PRO A 126 7.40 -0.56 10.80
CA PRO A 126 8.45 0.46 10.74
C PRO A 126 8.58 1.14 9.37
N ALA A 127 8.43 0.39 8.27
CA ALA A 127 8.46 0.97 6.93
C ALA A 127 7.28 1.92 6.67
N VAL A 128 6.07 1.53 7.11
CA VAL A 128 4.89 2.41 7.00
C VAL A 128 5.03 3.63 7.89
N GLN A 129 5.54 3.48 9.13
CA GLN A 129 5.79 4.60 10.05
C GLN A 129 6.78 5.61 9.46
N ALA A 130 7.92 5.14 8.93
CA ALA A 130 8.91 6.00 8.27
C ALA A 130 8.31 6.77 7.09
N LEU A 131 7.44 6.12 6.31
CA LEU A 131 6.72 6.75 5.20
C LEU A 131 5.77 7.86 5.69
N LEU A 132 5.02 7.60 6.76
CA LEU A 132 4.10 8.58 7.37
C LEU A 132 4.84 9.75 8.02
N GLU A 133 5.96 9.50 8.68
CA GLU A 133 6.84 10.52 9.23
C GLU A 133 7.42 11.42 8.12
N ALA A 134 7.92 10.82 7.04
CA ALA A 134 8.38 11.57 5.87
C ALA A 134 7.26 12.41 5.24
N PHE A 135 6.03 11.88 5.19
CA PHE A 135 4.87 12.63 4.71
C PHE A 135 4.51 13.78 5.65
N ALA A 136 4.59 13.59 6.95
CA ALA A 136 4.34 14.65 7.94
C ALA A 136 5.38 15.79 7.83
N GLN A 137 6.62 15.45 7.51
CA GLN A 137 7.75 16.39 7.38
C GLN A 137 7.99 16.86 5.93
N ARG A 138 7.08 16.54 5.01
CA ARG A 138 7.23 16.86 3.59
C ARG A 138 7.39 18.36 3.33
N PRO A 139 8.06 18.76 2.24
CA PRO A 139 8.17 20.17 1.85
C PRO A 139 6.80 20.83 1.69
N ALA A 140 6.74 22.12 1.99
CA ALA A 140 5.51 22.92 1.79
C ALA A 140 5.04 22.82 0.33
N GLY A 141 3.73 22.71 0.11
CA GLY A 141 3.12 22.53 -1.22
C GLY A 141 3.03 21.08 -1.67
N THR A 142 3.77 20.15 -1.03
CA THR A 142 3.69 18.73 -1.36
C THR A 142 2.35 18.13 -0.91
N GLN A 143 1.71 17.41 -1.83
CA GLN A 143 0.42 16.75 -1.61
C GLN A 143 0.51 15.22 -1.71
N MET A 144 1.54 14.70 -2.36
CA MET A 144 1.79 13.28 -2.51
C MET A 144 3.25 12.97 -2.21
N LEU A 145 3.49 11.85 -1.51
CA LEU A 145 4.82 11.30 -1.28
C LEU A 145 4.90 9.91 -1.92
N GLN A 146 5.95 9.70 -2.69
CA GLN A 146 6.30 8.40 -3.26
C GLN A 146 7.72 8.04 -2.85
N PRO A 147 7.94 6.85 -2.25
CA PRO A 147 9.29 6.36 -2.02
C PRO A 147 10.07 6.26 -3.32
N SER A 148 11.34 6.63 -3.29
CA SER A 148 12.27 6.48 -4.39
C SER A 148 13.49 5.70 -3.91
N VAL A 149 13.81 4.61 -4.61
CA VAL A 149 14.99 3.78 -4.31
C VAL A 149 15.91 3.81 -5.52
N LYS A 150 17.07 4.45 -5.36
CA LYS A 150 18.01 4.68 -6.47
C LYS A 150 17.36 5.36 -7.68
N GLY A 151 16.54 6.39 -7.42
CA GLY A 151 15.82 7.14 -8.45
C GLY A 151 14.62 6.43 -9.07
N LEU A 152 14.25 5.26 -8.58
CA LEU A 152 13.13 4.48 -9.12
C LEU A 152 11.94 4.47 -8.14
N PRO A 153 10.70 4.70 -8.63
CA PRO A 153 9.52 4.83 -7.78
C PRO A 153 9.16 3.52 -7.08
N GLY A 154 8.74 3.63 -5.81
CA GLY A 154 8.29 2.53 -4.96
C GLY A 154 6.86 2.69 -4.45
N ASN A 155 6.43 1.73 -3.64
CA ASN A 155 5.16 1.69 -2.92
C ASN A 155 5.41 1.26 -1.46
N PRO A 156 4.48 1.57 -0.51
CA PRO A 156 3.23 2.31 -0.66
C PRO A 156 3.44 3.79 -1.02
N VAL A 157 2.39 4.44 -1.57
CA VAL A 157 2.34 5.90 -1.73
C VAL A 157 1.44 6.51 -0.66
N VAL A 158 1.73 7.77 -0.28
CA VAL A 158 0.86 8.55 0.62
C VAL A 158 0.45 9.83 -0.08
N PHE A 159 -0.81 10.19 0.01
CA PHE A 159 -1.29 11.48 -0.47
C PHE A 159 -2.32 12.10 0.49
N SER A 160 -2.48 13.41 0.39
CA SER A 160 -3.40 14.17 1.24
C SER A 160 -4.86 13.86 0.93
N GLY A 161 -5.74 14.14 1.88
CA GLY A 161 -7.19 14.08 1.67
C GLY A 161 -7.67 15.00 0.54
N ALA A 162 -6.95 16.10 0.26
CA ALA A 162 -7.24 16.97 -0.86
C ALA A 162 -7.01 16.26 -2.22
N VAL A 163 -5.93 15.49 -2.36
CA VAL A 163 -5.68 14.69 -3.57
C VAL A 163 -6.74 13.62 -3.74
N MET A 164 -7.14 12.94 -2.65
CA MET A 164 -8.27 12.01 -2.69
C MET A 164 -9.54 12.68 -3.22
N ALA A 165 -9.88 13.87 -2.70
CA ALA A 165 -11.06 14.61 -3.15
C ALA A 165 -10.97 15.00 -4.64
N GLN A 166 -9.81 15.47 -5.10
CA GLN A 166 -9.57 15.80 -6.51
C GLN A 166 -9.73 14.57 -7.42
N MET A 167 -9.15 13.42 -7.04
CA MET A 167 -9.31 12.18 -7.81
C MET A 167 -10.77 11.74 -7.90
N LEU A 168 -11.54 11.91 -6.82
CA LEU A 168 -12.96 11.53 -6.79
C LEU A 168 -13.86 12.49 -7.54
N ALA A 169 -13.53 13.78 -7.56
CA ALA A 169 -14.28 14.84 -8.27
C ALA A 169 -14.01 14.84 -9.78
N SER A 170 -12.94 14.21 -10.24
CA SER A 170 -12.62 14.14 -11.66
C SER A 170 -13.61 13.26 -12.41
N ASP A 171 -14.11 13.75 -13.56
CA ASP A 171 -14.94 12.98 -14.50
C ASP A 171 -14.12 11.94 -15.27
N GLU A 172 -12.79 12.13 -15.36
CA GLU A 172 -11.88 11.18 -15.97
C GLU A 172 -11.50 10.07 -14.99
N GLN A 173 -11.05 8.94 -15.51
CA GLN A 173 -10.47 7.88 -14.70
C GLN A 173 -9.05 8.26 -14.23
N MET A 174 -8.97 9.24 -13.36
CA MET A 174 -7.72 9.72 -12.78
C MET A 174 -7.26 8.80 -11.65
N GLY A 175 -6.07 8.21 -11.81
CA GLY A 175 -5.37 7.46 -10.77
C GLY A 175 -4.15 8.21 -10.25
N ALA A 176 -3.41 7.60 -9.32
CA ALA A 176 -2.25 8.22 -8.69
C ALA A 176 -1.18 8.64 -9.71
N ARG A 177 -0.88 7.80 -10.71
CA ARG A 177 0.12 8.12 -11.75
C ARG A 177 -0.30 9.28 -12.65
N GLN A 178 -1.57 9.37 -13.02
CA GLN A 178 -2.10 10.48 -13.82
C GLN A 178 -2.05 11.77 -13.01
N TRP A 179 -2.43 11.73 -11.74
CA TRP A 179 -2.36 12.88 -10.85
C TRP A 179 -0.92 13.37 -10.69
N GLN A 180 0.04 12.47 -10.45
CA GLN A 180 1.47 12.80 -10.36
C GLN A 180 2.00 13.52 -11.61
N ARG A 181 1.59 13.04 -12.80
CA ARG A 181 2.00 13.65 -14.07
C ARG A 181 1.40 15.05 -14.27
N ALA A 182 0.20 15.27 -13.79
CA ALA A 182 -0.49 16.55 -13.87
C ALA A 182 0.02 17.58 -12.83
N HIS A 183 0.61 17.12 -11.72
CA HIS A 183 1.05 17.95 -10.60
C HIS A 183 2.46 17.56 -10.12
N PRO A 184 3.47 17.55 -10.99
CA PRO A 184 4.82 17.08 -10.62
C PRO A 184 5.44 17.91 -9.49
N GLU A 185 5.10 19.19 -9.39
CA GLU A 185 5.56 20.11 -8.34
C GLU A 185 4.99 19.77 -6.95
N ALA A 186 3.86 19.06 -6.90
CA ALA A 186 3.22 18.66 -5.66
C ALA A 186 3.59 17.23 -5.22
N VAL A 187 4.52 16.56 -5.93
CA VAL A 187 5.01 15.23 -5.62
C VAL A 187 6.37 15.31 -4.94
N TYR A 188 6.48 14.73 -3.75
CA TYR A 188 7.74 14.52 -3.07
C TYR A 188 8.27 13.10 -3.32
N HIS A 189 9.31 12.97 -4.11
CA HIS A 189 10.06 11.72 -4.26
C HIS A 189 11.00 11.55 -3.07
N TRP A 190 10.56 10.77 -2.10
CA TRP A 190 11.32 10.53 -0.87
C TRP A 190 12.40 9.47 -1.12
N GLU A 191 13.64 9.91 -1.29
CA GLU A 191 14.78 9.01 -1.48
C GLU A 191 15.05 8.20 -0.21
N THR A 192 15.12 6.87 -0.37
CA THR A 192 15.40 5.92 0.70
C THR A 192 16.32 4.80 0.22
N PRO A 193 17.26 4.31 1.06
CA PRO A 193 18.11 3.18 0.70
C PRO A 193 17.37 1.83 0.79
N HIS A 194 16.14 1.79 1.33
CA HIS A 194 15.44 0.56 1.66
C HIS A 194 14.73 -0.04 0.45
N GLY A 195 15.31 -1.11 -0.11
CA GLY A 195 14.81 -1.79 -1.31
C GLY A 195 13.41 -2.39 -1.19
N HIS A 196 12.91 -2.64 0.03
CA HIS A 196 11.59 -3.23 0.26
C HIS A 196 10.43 -2.41 -0.32
N TYR A 197 10.59 -1.10 -0.51
CA TYR A 197 9.56 -0.26 -1.16
C TYR A 197 9.38 -0.56 -2.65
N ARG A 198 10.30 -1.29 -3.29
CA ARG A 198 10.24 -1.67 -4.71
C ARG A 198 10.08 -3.15 -4.96
N LEU A 199 10.02 -3.95 -3.90
CA LEU A 199 9.94 -5.40 -4.02
C LEU A 199 8.49 -5.83 -4.03
N ASP A 200 7.99 -6.20 -5.18
CA ASP A 200 6.69 -6.82 -5.43
C ASP A 200 6.89 -8.22 -6.05
N VAL A 201 5.91 -9.08 -5.92
CA VAL A 201 5.93 -10.44 -6.47
C VAL A 201 4.96 -10.53 -7.63
N ASP A 202 5.48 -10.41 -8.85
CA ASP A 202 4.69 -10.45 -10.08
C ASP A 202 4.78 -11.79 -10.81
N ASN A 203 5.86 -12.52 -10.62
CA ASN A 203 6.16 -13.75 -11.32
C ASN A 203 7.05 -14.69 -10.46
N GLU A 204 7.37 -15.85 -10.98
CA GLU A 204 8.18 -16.86 -10.29
C GLU A 204 9.62 -16.40 -9.99
N ALA A 205 10.21 -15.57 -10.87
CA ALA A 205 11.56 -15.04 -10.64
C ALA A 205 11.56 -14.06 -9.45
N ASP A 206 10.52 -13.23 -9.31
CA ASP A 206 10.37 -12.34 -8.16
C ASP A 206 10.21 -13.15 -6.87
N ARG A 207 9.42 -14.25 -6.89
CA ARG A 207 9.27 -15.16 -5.76
C ARG A 207 10.62 -15.70 -5.30
N GLN A 208 11.43 -16.22 -6.24
CA GLN A 208 12.77 -16.72 -5.95
C GLN A 208 13.71 -15.63 -5.41
N ALA A 209 13.63 -14.41 -5.94
CA ALA A 209 14.42 -13.29 -5.45
C ALA A 209 14.07 -12.93 -4.00
N VAL A 210 12.79 -12.97 -3.62
CA VAL A 210 12.34 -12.79 -2.23
C VAL A 210 12.89 -13.88 -1.34
N GLU A 211 12.82 -15.16 -1.75
CA GLU A 211 13.35 -16.29 -0.99
C GLU A 211 14.86 -16.19 -0.77
N GLN A 212 15.61 -15.80 -1.82
CA GLN A 212 17.05 -15.58 -1.71
C GLN A 212 17.40 -14.42 -0.77
N LEU A 213 16.64 -13.32 -0.85
CA LEU A 213 16.88 -12.14 -0.02
C LEU A 213 16.58 -12.37 1.46
N THR A 214 15.52 -13.14 1.75
CA THR A 214 15.01 -13.34 3.12
C THR A 214 15.52 -14.60 3.78
N GLY A 215 15.98 -15.58 3.01
CA GLY A 215 16.25 -16.93 3.48
C GLY A 215 14.98 -17.73 3.85
N GLN A 216 13.80 -17.19 3.55
CA GLN A 216 12.50 -17.78 3.88
C GLN A 216 11.78 -18.23 2.61
N SER A 217 11.00 -19.32 2.71
CA SER A 217 10.21 -19.78 1.57
C SER A 217 8.96 -18.94 1.39
N LEU A 218 8.68 -18.56 0.14
CA LEU A 218 7.44 -17.90 -0.26
C LEU A 218 6.55 -18.93 -0.97
N ARG A 219 5.53 -19.45 -0.28
CA ARG A 219 4.74 -20.61 -0.72
C ARG A 219 3.26 -20.28 -0.89
N TRP A 220 2.61 -20.99 -1.77
CA TRP A 220 1.16 -20.99 -1.84
C TRP A 220 0.56 -21.71 -0.63
N PRO A 221 -0.63 -21.31 -0.16
CA PRO A 221 -1.43 -22.15 0.75
C PRO A 221 -1.66 -23.54 0.15
N ASN A 222 -1.80 -24.56 0.99
CA ASN A 222 -1.90 -25.94 0.53
C ASN A 222 -3.00 -26.19 -0.50
N ASP A 223 -4.13 -25.53 -0.40
CA ASP A 223 -5.27 -25.61 -1.31
C ASP A 223 -5.07 -24.87 -2.65
N LEU A 224 -4.03 -24.06 -2.75
CA LEU A 224 -3.59 -23.38 -3.99
C LEU A 224 -2.26 -23.95 -4.53
N ASN A 225 -1.71 -24.95 -3.89
CA ASN A 225 -0.51 -25.67 -4.34
C ASN A 225 -0.94 -26.71 -5.38
N LEU A 226 -0.68 -26.44 -6.65
CA LEU A 226 -0.92 -27.35 -7.79
C LEU A 226 0.33 -28.13 -8.11
#